data_a38e899c1145a437fccb2ceeeffe24b8
#
_entry.id   a38e899c1145a437fccb2ceeeffe24b8
#
_cell.length_a   1.000
_cell.length_b   1.000
_cell.length_c   1.000
_cell.angle_alpha   90.00
_cell.angle_beta   90.00
_cell.angle_gamma   90.00
#
_symmetry.space_group_name_H-M   'P 1'
#
loop_
_entity.id
_entity.type
_entity.pdbx_description
1 polymer ?
#
loop_
_entity_poly.entity_id
_entity_poly.type
_entity_poly.pdbx_seq_one_letter_code
_entity_poly.pdbx_strand_id
1 'polypeptide(L)'
;HGTFFQVDGNFSFGDYFKEGAITLAWELVTTSQAEGGYGLDADKIWPTVYEDDDEAFAIWRDTIGIPVERITRRGKLDNYWHMGVPGPGGPCSEIYLDRGPEYGLEGGPAVDEDRYLEFWNLVFMQEELSAVRAKDDFDISGPLPKRNIDAGMGLERMATLLQGVDNLYEIDEVYPVIARAAEMTGKRYGEHSGQSA
;
A
#
# COMPACT_ATOMS: atom_id res chain seq x y z
N HIS A 1 -2.93 -6.23 -7.49
CA HIS A 1 -4.11 -5.61 -8.12
C HIS A 1 -4.66 -6.54 -9.22
N GLY A 2 -5.95 -6.42 -9.53
CA GLY A 2 -6.56 -7.12 -10.67
C GLY A 2 -6.18 -6.47 -12.02
N THR A 3 -6.72 -7.01 -13.11
CA THR A 3 -6.53 -6.44 -14.48
C THR A 3 -7.24 -5.09 -14.66
N PHE A 4 -8.25 -4.82 -13.86
CA PHE A 4 -8.89 -3.53 -13.66
C PHE A 4 -8.90 -3.23 -12.17
N PHE A 5 -8.58 -2.00 -11.80
CA PHE A 5 -8.66 -1.53 -10.41
C PHE A 5 -8.81 -0.01 -10.39
N GLN A 6 -9.34 0.50 -9.29
CA GLN A 6 -9.50 1.91 -9.03
C GLN A 6 -8.46 2.36 -7.99
N VAL A 7 -8.02 3.59 -8.08
CA VAL A 7 -7.05 4.17 -7.16
C VAL A 7 -7.74 5.30 -6.39
N ASP A 8 -7.75 5.17 -5.07
CA ASP A 8 -7.94 6.31 -4.18
C ASP A 8 -6.58 6.95 -3.93
N GLY A 9 -6.50 8.25 -4.10
CA GLY A 9 -5.24 8.96 -3.99
C GLY A 9 -5.35 10.24 -3.16
N ASN A 10 -4.22 10.60 -2.54
CA ASN A 10 -4.05 11.92 -1.94
C ASN A 10 -2.76 12.55 -2.47
N PHE A 11 -2.85 13.82 -2.79
CA PHE A 11 -1.80 14.54 -3.49
C PHE A 11 -1.49 15.85 -2.77
N SER A 12 -0.19 16.19 -2.70
CA SER A 12 0.26 17.48 -2.18
C SER A 12 1.32 18.06 -3.09
N PHE A 13 1.14 19.29 -3.53
CA PHE A 13 2.01 19.99 -4.47
C PHE A 13 2.77 21.12 -3.77
N GLY A 14 3.83 20.75 -3.01
CA GLY A 14 4.63 21.70 -2.26
C GLY A 14 3.93 22.27 -1.03
N ASP A 15 2.99 21.52 -0.47
CA ASP A 15 2.26 21.83 0.77
C ASP A 15 2.70 20.84 1.87
N TYR A 16 1.84 19.97 2.40
CA TYR A 16 2.26 18.95 3.36
C TYR A 16 3.18 17.91 2.71
N PHE A 17 4.04 17.28 3.52
CA PHE A 17 4.99 16.28 3.06
C PHE A 17 4.90 15.01 3.94
N LYS A 18 5.99 14.33 4.27
CA LYS A 18 5.99 13.02 4.93
C LYS A 18 5.16 13.00 6.22
N GLU A 19 5.39 13.93 7.14
CA GLU A 19 4.66 13.96 8.41
C GLU A 19 3.17 14.12 8.20
N GLY A 20 2.76 15.07 7.33
CA GLY A 20 1.36 15.27 7.00
C GLY A 20 0.74 14.06 6.32
N ALA A 21 1.43 13.47 5.32
CA ALA A 21 0.93 12.30 4.61
C ALA A 21 0.74 11.09 5.55
N ILE A 22 1.74 10.79 6.38
CA ILE A 22 1.69 9.67 7.32
C ILE A 22 0.61 9.89 8.39
N THR A 23 0.52 11.10 8.96
CA THR A 23 -0.48 11.41 9.99
C THR A 23 -1.90 11.32 9.45
N LEU A 24 -2.18 11.91 8.28
CA LEU A 24 -3.50 11.84 7.64
C LEU A 24 -3.87 10.40 7.25
N ALA A 25 -2.91 9.63 6.74
CA ALA A 25 -3.14 8.22 6.43
C ALA A 25 -3.46 7.41 7.69
N TRP A 26 -2.69 7.61 8.76
CA TRP A 26 -2.95 6.95 10.04
C TRP A 26 -4.32 7.30 10.61
N GLU A 27 -4.67 8.58 10.61
CA GLU A 27 -5.98 9.04 11.06
C GLU A 27 -7.11 8.37 10.28
N LEU A 28 -7.05 8.37 8.94
CA LEU A 28 -8.08 7.77 8.11
C LEU A 28 -8.23 6.26 8.36
N VAL A 29 -7.13 5.53 8.47
CA VAL A 29 -7.21 4.06 8.59
C VAL A 29 -7.61 3.59 9.97
N THR A 30 -7.28 4.33 11.05
CA THR A 30 -7.53 3.90 12.43
C THR A 30 -8.77 4.56 13.07
N THR A 31 -9.21 5.73 12.59
CA THR A 31 -10.44 6.36 13.06
C THR A 31 -11.64 5.45 12.80
N SER A 32 -12.57 5.39 13.74
CA SER A 32 -13.74 4.53 13.63
C SER A 32 -14.61 4.88 12.40
N GLN A 33 -15.31 3.89 11.86
CA GLN A 33 -16.23 4.11 10.74
C GLN A 33 -17.35 5.10 11.09
N ALA A 34 -17.80 5.13 12.33
CA ALA A 34 -18.80 6.08 12.82
C ALA A 34 -18.32 7.54 12.77
N GLU A 35 -17.01 7.75 12.81
CA GLU A 35 -16.35 9.06 12.74
C GLU A 35 -15.79 9.37 11.34
N GLY A 36 -16.02 8.47 10.37
CA GLY A 36 -15.63 8.66 8.97
C GLY A 36 -14.30 8.05 8.57
N GLY A 37 -13.65 7.27 9.45
CA GLY A 37 -12.44 6.50 9.13
C GLY A 37 -12.76 5.07 8.67
N TYR A 38 -11.72 4.27 8.48
CA TYR A 38 -11.87 2.85 8.10
C TYR A 38 -12.02 1.93 9.31
N GLY A 39 -11.59 2.33 10.49
CA GLY A 39 -11.70 1.56 11.73
C GLY A 39 -10.83 0.31 11.76
N LEU A 40 -9.70 0.33 11.07
CA LEU A 40 -8.77 -0.79 11.12
C LEU A 40 -8.07 -0.85 12.49
N ASP A 41 -7.75 -2.06 12.93
CA ASP A 41 -7.06 -2.29 14.18
C ASP A 41 -5.62 -1.78 14.10
N ALA A 42 -5.31 -0.74 14.88
CA ALA A 42 -3.99 -0.12 14.94
C ALA A 42 -2.86 -1.10 15.28
N ASP A 43 -3.15 -2.16 16.04
CA ASP A 43 -2.16 -3.17 16.42
C ASP A 43 -1.82 -4.13 15.28
N LYS A 44 -2.61 -4.14 14.22
CA LYS A 44 -2.39 -4.95 13.00
C LYS A 44 -1.73 -4.18 11.86
N ILE A 45 -1.46 -2.89 12.02
CA ILE A 45 -0.85 -2.06 10.99
C ILE A 45 0.68 -2.18 11.04
N TRP A 46 1.27 -2.44 9.88
CA TRP A 46 2.69 -2.60 9.67
C TRP A 46 3.15 -1.68 8.55
N PRO A 47 3.80 -0.55 8.85
CA PRO A 47 4.40 0.28 7.81
C PRO A 47 5.75 -0.26 7.35
N THR A 48 6.05 -0.07 6.06
CA THR A 48 7.40 -0.18 5.54
C THR A 48 7.95 1.20 5.21
N VAL A 49 9.28 1.36 5.21
CA VAL A 49 9.96 2.57 4.78
C VAL A 49 11.18 2.21 3.95
N TYR A 50 11.59 3.13 3.06
CA TYR A 50 12.86 2.98 2.37
C TYR A 50 14.02 2.91 3.38
N GLU A 51 15.00 2.05 3.14
CA GLU A 51 16.06 1.71 4.09
C GLU A 51 16.86 2.93 4.59
N ASP A 52 17.06 3.95 3.73
CA ASP A 52 17.78 5.19 4.04
C ASP A 52 16.82 6.35 4.45
N ASP A 53 15.51 6.11 4.54
CA ASP A 53 14.54 7.15 4.94
C ASP A 53 14.32 7.19 6.46
N ASP A 54 15.31 7.75 7.16
CA ASP A 54 15.25 7.92 8.61
C ASP A 54 14.15 8.91 9.06
N GLU A 55 13.77 9.86 8.19
CA GLU A 55 12.67 10.80 8.47
C GLU A 55 11.34 10.09 8.56
N ALA A 56 10.97 9.28 7.55
CA ALA A 56 9.74 8.52 7.57
C ALA A 56 9.72 7.49 8.73
N PHE A 57 10.86 6.82 8.99
CA PHE A 57 10.99 5.91 10.11
C PHE A 57 10.73 6.60 11.46
N ALA A 58 11.32 7.78 11.66
CA ALA A 58 11.12 8.54 12.89
C ALA A 58 9.67 9.02 13.06
N ILE A 59 9.00 9.43 11.97
CA ILE A 59 7.59 9.83 12.02
C ILE A 59 6.71 8.65 12.47
N TRP A 60 6.87 7.47 11.89
CA TRP A 60 6.12 6.27 12.31
C TRP A 60 6.37 5.91 13.76
N ARG A 61 7.64 5.96 14.22
CA ARG A 61 8.02 5.59 15.58
C ARG A 61 7.60 6.64 16.60
N ASP A 62 7.93 7.93 16.36
CA ASP A 62 7.89 8.97 17.39
C ASP A 62 6.60 9.80 17.33
N THR A 63 6.06 10.07 16.13
CA THR A 63 4.83 10.84 15.97
C THR A 63 3.59 9.95 16.04
N ILE A 64 3.60 8.82 15.34
CA ILE A 64 2.49 7.87 15.33
C ILE A 64 2.54 6.92 16.52
N GLY A 65 3.75 6.51 16.94
CA GLY A 65 3.93 5.60 18.08
C GLY A 65 3.92 4.12 17.72
N ILE A 66 4.20 3.77 16.47
CA ILE A 66 4.32 2.36 16.05
C ILE A 66 5.56 1.75 16.70
N PRO A 67 5.47 0.58 17.35
CA PRO A 67 6.62 -0.17 17.84
C PRO A 67 7.65 -0.43 16.74
N VAL A 68 8.94 -0.28 17.06
CA VAL A 68 10.04 -0.38 16.09
C VAL A 68 10.04 -1.73 15.35
N GLU A 69 9.68 -2.80 16.03
CA GLU A 69 9.57 -4.15 15.47
C GLU A 69 8.49 -4.31 14.40
N ARG A 70 7.54 -3.37 14.32
CA ARG A 70 6.51 -3.34 13.27
C ARG A 70 6.86 -2.40 12.11
N ILE A 71 7.94 -1.63 12.19
CA ILE A 71 8.39 -0.75 11.10
C ILE A 71 9.48 -1.47 10.31
N THR A 72 9.17 -1.88 9.09
CA THR A 72 10.10 -2.66 8.26
C THR A 72 10.84 -1.75 7.29
N ARG A 73 12.18 -1.82 7.28
CA ARG A 73 13.01 -1.14 6.27
C ARG A 73 13.18 -2.06 5.06
N ARG A 74 12.96 -1.51 3.86
CA ARG A 74 13.10 -2.25 2.60
C ARG A 74 13.91 -1.43 1.58
N GLY A 75 14.48 -2.13 0.62
CA GLY A 75 15.34 -1.52 -0.41
C GLY A 75 14.54 -0.85 -1.55
N LYS A 76 15.28 -0.46 -2.59
CA LYS A 76 14.73 0.26 -3.77
C LYS A 76 13.68 -0.53 -4.54
N LEU A 77 13.75 -1.85 -4.55
CA LEU A 77 12.76 -2.68 -5.25
C LEU A 77 11.34 -2.50 -4.69
N ASP A 78 11.24 -2.27 -3.39
CA ASP A 78 9.97 -2.16 -2.69
C ASP A 78 9.62 -0.70 -2.37
N ASN A 79 10.48 -0.01 -1.62
CA ASN A 79 10.18 1.29 -1.04
C ASN A 79 10.83 2.49 -1.75
N TYR A 80 11.06 2.41 -3.06
CA TYR A 80 11.38 3.55 -3.90
C TYR A 80 10.53 3.56 -5.16
N TRP A 81 9.84 4.69 -5.43
CA TRP A 81 8.91 4.80 -6.54
C TRP A 81 9.43 5.72 -7.64
N HIS A 82 9.21 5.33 -8.90
CA HIS A 82 9.40 6.13 -10.10
C HIS A 82 8.52 5.59 -11.25
N MET A 83 8.31 6.39 -12.27
CA MET A 83 7.44 6.06 -13.42
C MET A 83 8.04 5.06 -14.43
N GLY A 84 9.26 4.55 -14.19
CA GLY A 84 9.97 3.72 -15.16
C GLY A 84 10.69 4.49 -16.28
N VAL A 85 10.63 5.82 -16.24
CA VAL A 85 11.28 6.76 -17.14
C VAL A 85 11.88 7.91 -16.34
N PRO A 86 12.84 8.70 -16.91
CA PRO A 86 13.34 9.92 -16.25
C PRO A 86 12.21 10.87 -15.85
N GLY A 87 12.35 11.49 -14.70
CA GLY A 87 11.37 12.39 -14.10
C GLY A 87 11.29 12.28 -12.59
N PRO A 88 10.21 12.76 -11.97
CA PRO A 88 10.04 12.73 -10.53
C PRO A 88 10.03 11.34 -9.95
N GLY A 89 10.60 11.18 -8.76
CA GLY A 89 10.59 9.95 -7.97
C GLY A 89 10.95 10.22 -6.52
N GLY A 90 11.01 9.17 -5.73
CA GLY A 90 11.43 9.28 -4.34
C GLY A 90 11.12 8.03 -3.52
N PRO A 91 11.60 8.02 -2.27
CA PRO A 91 11.29 6.96 -1.33
C PRO A 91 9.78 6.92 -1.06
N CYS A 92 9.30 5.76 -0.63
CA CYS A 92 7.92 5.61 -0.25
C CYS A 92 7.77 4.81 1.05
N SER A 93 6.60 4.93 1.65
CA SER A 93 6.17 4.16 2.80
C SER A 93 4.88 3.45 2.44
N GLU A 94 4.90 2.14 2.50
CA GLU A 94 3.73 1.32 2.25
C GLU A 94 3.07 0.94 3.58
N ILE A 95 1.76 0.81 3.59
CA ILE A 95 0.98 0.43 4.76
C ILE A 95 0.35 -0.94 4.52
N TYR A 96 0.67 -1.86 5.42
CA TYR A 96 0.19 -3.25 5.40
C TYR A 96 -0.74 -3.51 6.57
N LEU A 97 -1.67 -4.43 6.38
CA LEU A 97 -2.49 -5.00 7.45
C LEU A 97 -2.14 -6.47 7.69
N ASP A 98 -1.84 -6.84 8.92
CA ASP A 98 -1.75 -8.25 9.34
C ASP A 98 -3.16 -8.86 9.33
N ARG A 99 -3.40 -9.76 8.38
CA ARG A 99 -4.68 -10.45 8.19
C ARG A 99 -4.90 -11.60 9.18
N GLY A 100 -3.84 -12.03 9.85
CA GLY A 100 -3.88 -13.10 10.82
C GLY A 100 -3.15 -14.38 10.39
N PRO A 101 -2.97 -15.32 11.34
CA PRO A 101 -2.17 -16.53 11.11
C PRO A 101 -2.76 -17.49 10.08
N GLU A 102 -4.03 -17.40 9.76
CA GLU A 102 -4.69 -18.18 8.71
C GLU A 102 -4.22 -17.84 7.30
N TYR A 103 -3.60 -16.65 7.11
CA TYR A 103 -3.10 -16.19 5.82
C TYR A 103 -1.60 -16.41 5.61
N GLY A 104 -0.83 -16.76 6.65
CA GLY A 104 0.59 -17.00 6.48
C GLY A 104 1.44 -16.88 7.74
N LEU A 105 2.75 -16.73 7.52
CA LEU A 105 3.76 -16.72 8.59
C LEU A 105 3.81 -15.38 9.33
N GLU A 106 4.14 -15.43 10.61
CA GLU A 106 4.43 -14.25 11.41
C GLU A 106 5.81 -13.67 11.08
N GLY A 107 5.96 -12.33 11.19
CA GLY A 107 7.26 -11.67 11.02
C GLY A 107 7.23 -10.40 10.16
N GLY A 108 6.05 -9.95 9.77
CA GLY A 108 5.88 -8.71 9.00
C GLY A 108 5.95 -8.86 7.49
N PRO A 109 5.79 -7.75 6.74
CA PRO A 109 5.69 -7.76 5.27
C PRO A 109 6.91 -8.35 4.56
N ALA A 110 8.11 -8.26 5.15
CA ALA A 110 9.32 -8.84 4.56
C ALA A 110 9.38 -10.37 4.66
N VAL A 111 8.54 -11.00 5.50
CA VAL A 111 8.49 -12.44 5.69
C VAL A 111 7.38 -13.07 4.85
N ASP A 112 6.18 -12.48 4.84
CA ASP A 112 5.03 -13.07 4.16
C ASP A 112 4.00 -12.02 3.74
N GLU A 113 3.98 -11.67 2.47
CA GLU A 113 3.03 -10.69 1.91
C GLU A 113 1.61 -11.27 1.68
N ASP A 114 1.41 -12.59 1.78
CA ASP A 114 0.06 -13.18 1.77
C ASP A 114 -0.67 -12.87 3.08
N ARG A 115 0.05 -12.93 4.21
CA ARG A 115 -0.48 -12.54 5.52
C ARG A 115 -0.56 -11.03 5.70
N TYR A 116 0.47 -10.30 5.30
CA TYR A 116 0.55 -8.85 5.43
C TYR A 116 0.16 -8.20 4.11
N LEU A 117 -1.10 -7.79 3.98
CA LEU A 117 -1.61 -7.22 2.74
C LEU A 117 -1.29 -5.72 2.67
N GLU A 118 -0.47 -5.33 1.68
CA GLU A 118 -0.28 -3.92 1.31
C GLU A 118 -1.58 -3.35 0.76
N PHE A 119 -2.02 -2.20 1.28
CA PHE A 119 -3.21 -1.53 0.78
C PHE A 119 -2.99 -0.08 0.40
N TRP A 120 -1.94 0.59 0.91
CA TRP A 120 -1.65 2.00 0.61
C TRP A 120 -0.17 2.25 0.43
N ASN A 121 0.20 2.98 -0.62
CA ASN A 121 1.56 3.43 -0.87
C ASN A 121 1.65 4.95 -0.78
N LEU A 122 2.41 5.46 0.18
CA LEU A 122 2.68 6.89 0.40
C LEU A 122 3.99 7.25 -0.29
N VAL A 123 3.91 7.83 -1.49
CA VAL A 123 5.10 8.20 -2.27
C VAL A 123 5.53 9.62 -1.94
N PHE A 124 6.80 9.78 -1.57
CA PHE A 124 7.44 11.05 -1.22
C PHE A 124 8.27 11.55 -2.41
N MET A 125 7.61 12.23 -3.33
CA MET A 125 8.22 12.80 -4.53
C MET A 125 9.17 13.93 -4.16
N GLN A 126 10.46 13.64 -4.10
CA GLN A 126 11.47 14.61 -3.65
C GLN A 126 12.69 14.73 -4.58
N GLU A 127 12.86 13.80 -5.52
CA GLU A 127 14.05 13.69 -6.35
C GLU A 127 13.72 13.67 -7.83
N GLU A 128 14.63 14.21 -8.65
CA GLU A 128 14.59 14.14 -10.12
C GLU A 128 15.51 13.01 -10.58
N LEU A 129 14.96 12.04 -11.31
CA LEU A 129 15.70 10.94 -11.91
C LEU A 129 16.09 11.30 -13.34
N SER A 130 17.39 11.26 -13.65
CA SER A 130 17.93 11.59 -14.99
C SER A 130 18.04 10.40 -15.92
N ALA A 131 18.14 9.18 -15.36
CA ALA A 131 18.15 7.93 -16.12
C ALA A 131 17.48 6.84 -15.31
N VAL A 132 16.68 6.00 -15.97
CA VAL A 132 16.04 4.82 -15.36
C VAL A 132 16.31 3.63 -16.28
N ARG A 133 17.01 2.62 -15.76
CA ARG A 133 17.40 1.39 -16.45
C ARG A 133 16.63 0.17 -15.95
N ALA A 134 16.33 0.15 -14.64
CA ALA A 134 15.54 -0.88 -13.99
C ALA A 134 14.85 -0.28 -12.76
N LYS A 135 14.01 -1.06 -12.07
CA LYS A 135 13.28 -0.62 -10.86
C LYS A 135 14.22 -0.12 -9.76
N ASP A 136 15.39 -0.72 -9.61
CA ASP A 136 16.43 -0.41 -8.61
C ASP A 136 17.70 0.20 -9.21
N ASP A 137 17.76 0.37 -10.55
CA ASP A 137 18.90 0.96 -11.25
C ASP A 137 18.51 2.24 -11.98
N PHE A 138 18.78 3.37 -11.33
CA PHE A 138 18.50 4.71 -11.81
C PHE A 138 19.50 5.73 -11.25
N ASP A 139 19.61 6.87 -11.92
CA ASP A 139 20.48 7.97 -11.49
C ASP A 139 19.61 9.14 -10.99
N ILE A 140 19.95 9.66 -9.81
CA ILE A 140 19.33 10.85 -9.23
C ILE A 140 20.16 12.06 -9.66
N SER A 141 19.53 13.03 -10.33
CA SER A 141 20.19 14.28 -10.76
C SER A 141 20.14 15.39 -9.70
N GLY A 142 19.23 15.29 -8.75
CA GLY A 142 19.10 16.24 -7.65
C GLY A 142 17.70 16.27 -7.04
N PRO A 143 17.47 17.17 -6.08
CA PRO A 143 16.15 17.34 -5.48
C PRO A 143 15.21 18.06 -6.44
N LEU A 144 13.91 17.73 -6.33
CA LEU A 144 12.86 18.50 -6.99
C LEU A 144 12.77 19.92 -6.43
N PRO A 145 12.34 20.91 -7.22
CA PRO A 145 12.13 22.29 -6.77
C PRO A 145 11.16 22.41 -5.60
N LYS A 146 10.20 21.48 -5.53
CA LYS A 146 9.25 21.32 -4.43
C LYS A 146 9.09 19.84 -4.12
N ARG A 147 8.95 19.52 -2.84
CA ARG A 147 8.60 18.19 -2.38
C ARG A 147 7.10 17.99 -2.48
N ASN A 148 6.66 16.86 -3.00
CA ASN A 148 5.27 16.56 -3.27
C ASN A 148 4.89 15.20 -2.68
N ILE A 149 3.59 14.99 -2.47
CA ILE A 149 3.03 13.69 -2.12
C ILE A 149 2.22 13.19 -3.31
N ASP A 150 2.46 11.94 -3.68
CA ASP A 150 1.70 11.18 -4.67
C ASP A 150 1.38 9.82 -4.05
N ALA A 151 0.28 9.75 -3.32
CA ALA A 151 -0.10 8.55 -2.60
C ALA A 151 -1.27 7.85 -3.29
N GLY A 152 -1.18 6.53 -3.39
CA GLY A 152 -2.19 5.71 -4.03
C GLY A 152 -2.56 4.48 -3.21
N MET A 153 -3.87 4.22 -3.12
CA MET A 153 -4.47 3.07 -2.47
C MET A 153 -5.38 2.34 -3.45
N GLY A 154 -5.27 1.02 -3.54
CA GLY A 154 -6.19 0.21 -4.33
C GLY A 154 -7.56 0.14 -3.65
N LEU A 155 -8.60 0.69 -4.29
CA LEU A 155 -9.97 0.68 -3.76
C LEU A 155 -10.43 -0.74 -3.47
N GLU A 156 -10.19 -1.68 -4.38
CA GLU A 156 -10.59 -3.07 -4.25
C GLU A 156 -9.84 -3.80 -3.12
N ARG A 157 -8.55 -3.45 -2.88
CA ARG A 157 -7.81 -3.99 -1.73
C ARG A 157 -8.40 -3.50 -0.41
N MET A 158 -8.70 -2.21 -0.31
CA MET A 158 -9.36 -1.67 0.87
C MET A 158 -10.76 -2.27 1.06
N ALA A 159 -11.55 -2.41 -0.01
CA ALA A 159 -12.86 -3.05 0.05
C ALA A 159 -12.76 -4.51 0.53
N THR A 160 -11.74 -5.25 0.10
CA THR A 160 -11.46 -6.62 0.59
C THR A 160 -11.31 -6.65 2.11
N LEU A 161 -10.52 -5.73 2.65
CA LEU A 161 -10.28 -5.62 4.10
C LEU A 161 -11.55 -5.21 4.86
N LEU A 162 -12.28 -4.21 4.36
CA LEU A 162 -13.48 -3.67 5.03
C LEU A 162 -14.67 -4.63 4.96
N GLN A 163 -14.80 -5.41 3.89
CA GLN A 163 -15.85 -6.42 3.72
C GLN A 163 -15.48 -7.76 4.37
N GLY A 164 -14.23 -7.94 4.79
CA GLY A 164 -13.76 -9.16 5.46
C GLY A 164 -13.83 -10.40 4.57
N VAL A 165 -13.54 -10.22 3.27
CA VAL A 165 -13.48 -11.31 2.29
C VAL A 165 -12.02 -11.72 2.01
N ASP A 166 -11.81 -12.93 1.47
CA ASP A 166 -10.46 -13.47 1.32
C ASP A 166 -9.65 -12.83 0.21
N ASN A 167 -10.32 -12.36 -0.84
CA ASN A 167 -9.65 -11.75 -1.98
C ASN A 167 -10.54 -10.74 -2.71
N LEU A 168 -9.93 -9.95 -3.61
CA LEU A 168 -10.60 -8.87 -4.34
C LEU A 168 -11.73 -9.34 -5.28
N TYR A 169 -11.77 -10.62 -5.67
CA TYR A 169 -12.83 -11.16 -6.53
C TYR A 169 -14.14 -11.42 -5.78
N GLU A 170 -14.09 -11.37 -4.46
CA GLU A 170 -15.24 -11.64 -3.58
C GLU A 170 -15.92 -10.36 -3.06
N ILE A 171 -15.35 -9.18 -3.36
CA ILE A 171 -15.99 -7.91 -3.01
C ILE A 171 -17.27 -7.70 -3.83
N ASP A 172 -18.18 -6.90 -3.29
CA ASP A 172 -19.50 -6.63 -3.87
C ASP A 172 -19.44 -6.04 -5.29
N GLU A 173 -18.43 -5.26 -5.63
CA GLU A 173 -18.23 -4.67 -6.95
C GLU A 173 -17.73 -5.68 -8.01
N VAL A 174 -16.96 -6.69 -7.63
CA VAL A 174 -16.30 -7.63 -8.56
C VAL A 174 -17.08 -8.95 -8.64
N TYR A 175 -17.59 -9.45 -7.53
CA TYR A 175 -18.28 -10.74 -7.47
C TYR A 175 -19.43 -10.92 -8.46
N PRO A 176 -20.25 -9.89 -8.81
CA PRO A 176 -21.28 -10.03 -9.83
C PRO A 176 -20.76 -10.48 -11.20
N VAL A 177 -19.53 -10.07 -11.57
CA VAL A 177 -18.88 -10.52 -12.82
C VAL A 177 -18.54 -12.00 -12.75
N ILE A 178 -18.00 -12.45 -11.62
CA ILE A 178 -17.68 -13.86 -11.37
C ILE A 178 -18.96 -14.71 -11.38
N ALA A 179 -20.01 -14.24 -10.70
CA ALA A 179 -21.31 -14.92 -10.66
C ALA A 179 -21.90 -15.07 -12.08
N ARG A 180 -21.82 -14.02 -12.90
CA ARG A 180 -22.29 -14.06 -14.28
C ARG A 180 -21.47 -15.02 -15.15
N ALA A 181 -20.16 -15.05 -15.00
CA ALA A 181 -19.29 -16.01 -15.69
C ALA A 181 -19.62 -17.46 -15.29
N ALA A 182 -19.84 -17.71 -14.01
CA ALA A 182 -20.25 -19.01 -13.50
C ALA A 182 -21.58 -19.46 -14.11
N GLU A 183 -22.58 -18.59 -14.13
CA GLU A 183 -23.89 -18.86 -14.76
C GLU A 183 -23.74 -19.21 -16.24
N MET A 184 -22.95 -18.45 -17.01
CA MET A 184 -22.76 -18.67 -18.44
C MET A 184 -21.99 -19.95 -18.77
N THR A 185 -21.09 -20.38 -17.91
CA THR A 185 -20.22 -21.55 -18.14
C THR A 185 -20.72 -22.83 -17.46
N GLY A 186 -21.67 -22.72 -16.53
CA GLY A 186 -22.09 -23.82 -15.66
C GLY A 186 -21.03 -24.27 -14.64
N LYS A 187 -19.99 -23.49 -14.46
CA LYS A 187 -18.92 -23.74 -13.47
C LYS A 187 -19.20 -22.96 -12.19
N ARG A 188 -18.66 -23.43 -11.06
CA ARG A 188 -18.75 -22.71 -9.79
C ARG A 188 -17.41 -22.15 -9.39
N TYR A 189 -17.40 -20.92 -8.93
CA TYR A 189 -16.21 -20.28 -8.33
C TYR A 189 -15.78 -21.06 -7.08
N GLY A 190 -14.49 -21.31 -6.94
CA GLY A 190 -13.92 -22.00 -5.78
C GLY A 190 -14.01 -23.54 -5.77
N GLU A 191 -14.63 -24.18 -6.78
CA GLU A 191 -14.72 -25.66 -6.82
C GLU A 191 -13.37 -26.36 -7.09
N HIS A 192 -12.39 -25.66 -7.68
CA HIS A 192 -11.08 -26.23 -8.00
C HIS A 192 -9.97 -25.24 -7.57
N SER A 193 -9.00 -25.73 -6.82
CA SER A 193 -7.86 -24.94 -6.31
C SER A 193 -7.00 -24.27 -7.40
N GLY A 194 -7.13 -24.64 -8.66
CA GLY A 194 -6.47 -23.99 -9.80
C GLY A 194 -7.31 -22.96 -10.56
N GLN A 195 -8.52 -22.64 -10.06
CA GLN A 195 -9.44 -21.67 -10.68
C GLN A 195 -9.64 -20.40 -9.84
N SER A 196 -8.91 -20.30 -8.72
CA SER A 196 -8.95 -19.17 -7.79
C SER A 196 -7.71 -18.27 -7.95
N ALA A 197 -6.92 -18.44 -9.01
CA ALA A 197 -5.76 -17.61 -9.33
C ALA A 197 -6.04 -16.76 -10.57
#